data_3f6fb064ae354ded02cbf1c9f3445a2c
#
_entry.id   3f6fb064ae354ded02cbf1c9f3445a2c
#
_cell.length_a   1.000
_cell.length_b   1.000
_cell.length_c   1.000
_cell.angle_alpha   90.00
_cell.angle_beta   90.00
_cell.angle_gamma   90.00
#
_symmetry.space_group_name_H-M   'P 1'
#
loop_
_entity.id
_entity.type
_entity.pdbx_description
1 polymer ?
#
loop_
_entity_poly.entity_id
_entity_poly.type
_entity_poly.pdbx_seq_one_letter_code
_entity_poly.pdbx_strand_id
1 'polypeptide(L)'
;GFTPSDEKPETTREVIEKEAPGLAEAMRTASLAITPHAMLSRAVAGIRGQTLIINLPGSPKGATENLRTVLPALPHAVELLRNEPTGEAGHIPTSPTV
;
A
#
# COMPACT_ATOMS: atom_id res chain seq x y z
N GLY A 1 -0.28 -8.99 -11.56
CA GLY A 1 0.16 -9.91 -11.58
C GLY A 1 1.40 -10.75 -11.63
N PHE A 2 1.20 -11.99 -11.96
CA PHE A 2 2.29 -12.96 -11.89
C PHE A 2 2.91 -13.25 -13.26
N THR A 3 2.37 -12.67 -14.32
CA THR A 3 2.90 -12.94 -15.64
C THR A 3 4.26 -12.28 -15.82
N PRO A 4 5.16 -12.87 -16.62
CA PRO A 4 6.48 -12.27 -16.81
C PRO A 4 6.45 -10.86 -17.40
N SER A 5 5.38 -10.51 -18.10
CA SER A 5 5.29 -9.19 -18.72
C SER A 5 4.72 -8.13 -17.78
N ASP A 6 4.24 -8.50 -16.59
CA ASP A 6 3.68 -7.53 -15.67
C ASP A 6 4.78 -6.82 -14.92
N GLU A 7 4.87 -5.51 -15.09
CA GLU A 7 5.89 -4.68 -14.47
C GLU A 7 5.34 -3.71 -13.44
N LYS A 8 4.05 -3.82 -13.11
CA LYS A 8 3.44 -2.88 -12.19
C LYS A 8 4.12 -2.85 -10.82
N PRO A 9 4.43 -4.01 -10.19
CA PRO A 9 5.12 -3.95 -8.90
C PRO A 9 6.50 -3.32 -9.00
N GLU A 10 7.25 -3.62 -10.05
CA GLU A 10 8.57 -3.03 -10.23
C GLU A 10 8.49 -1.53 -10.43
N THR A 11 7.54 -1.08 -11.26
CA THR A 11 7.36 0.35 -11.50
C THR A 11 6.98 1.06 -10.19
N THR A 12 6.11 0.45 -9.41
CA THR A 12 5.74 1.03 -8.13
C THR A 12 6.93 1.10 -7.19
N ARG A 13 7.74 0.06 -7.13
CA ARG A 13 8.91 0.06 -6.25
C ARG A 13 9.91 1.14 -6.62
N GLU A 14 9.97 1.52 -7.89
CA GLU A 14 10.87 2.57 -8.32
C GLU A 14 10.48 3.94 -7.79
N VAL A 15 9.19 4.16 -7.54
CA VAL A 15 8.73 5.47 -7.12
C VAL A 15 8.48 5.57 -5.62
N ILE A 16 8.27 4.47 -4.93
CA ILE A 16 8.06 4.55 -3.48
C ILE A 16 9.39 4.75 -2.77
N GLU A 17 9.34 5.45 -1.66
CA GLU A 17 10.52 5.70 -0.85
C GLU A 17 10.59 4.76 0.33
N LYS A 18 9.44 4.35 0.85
CA LYS A 18 9.35 3.39 1.95
C LYS A 18 8.21 2.45 1.67
N GLU A 19 8.44 1.16 1.92
CA GLU A 19 7.37 0.19 1.75
C GLU A 19 6.43 0.22 2.95
N ALA A 20 5.17 -0.09 2.67
CA ALA A 20 4.16 -0.30 3.70
C ALA A 20 3.66 -1.73 3.56
N PRO A 21 4.46 -2.70 3.98
CA PRO A 21 4.18 -4.11 3.68
C PRO A 21 2.90 -4.63 4.34
N GLY A 22 2.49 -4.03 5.45
CA GLY A 22 1.27 -4.48 6.12
C GLY A 22 0.03 -4.33 5.27
N LEU A 23 -0.02 -3.32 4.41
CA LEU A 23 -1.17 -3.15 3.53
C LEU A 23 -1.22 -4.27 2.49
N ALA A 24 -0.08 -4.58 1.88
CA ALA A 24 -0.02 -5.65 0.90
C ALA A 24 -0.30 -7.00 1.55
N GLU A 25 0.20 -7.22 2.74
CA GLU A 25 -0.04 -8.46 3.47
C GLU A 25 -1.51 -8.62 3.81
N ALA A 26 -2.16 -7.57 4.26
CA ALA A 26 -3.58 -7.63 4.60
C ALA A 26 -4.43 -7.94 3.38
N MET A 27 -4.13 -7.30 2.25
CA MET A 27 -4.86 -7.58 1.02
C MET A 27 -4.68 -9.03 0.58
N ARG A 28 -3.44 -9.53 0.66
CA ARG A 28 -3.14 -10.89 0.24
C ARG A 28 -3.81 -11.91 1.15
N THR A 29 -3.78 -11.66 2.46
CA THR A 29 -4.41 -12.53 3.43
C THR A 29 -5.92 -12.61 3.22
N ALA A 30 -6.55 -11.47 3.02
CA ALA A 30 -7.99 -11.45 2.79
C ALA A 30 -8.35 -12.17 1.50
N SER A 31 -7.55 -11.98 0.46
CA SER A 31 -7.80 -12.63 -0.83
C SER A 31 -7.59 -14.13 -0.75
N LEU A 32 -6.65 -14.59 0.07
CA LEU A 32 -6.41 -16.02 0.26
C LEU A 32 -7.63 -16.74 0.83
N ALA A 33 -8.44 -16.04 1.61
CA ALA A 33 -9.67 -16.63 2.12
C ALA A 33 -10.68 -16.89 1.00
N ILE A 34 -10.53 -16.23 -0.13
CA ILE A 34 -11.42 -16.36 -1.27
C ILE A 34 -10.85 -17.34 -2.31
N THR A 35 -9.56 -17.22 -2.60
CA THR A 35 -8.93 -18.04 -3.62
C THR A 35 -7.45 -18.26 -3.33
N PRO A 36 -6.95 -19.49 -3.55
CA PRO A 36 -5.51 -19.74 -3.38
C PRO A 36 -4.67 -18.99 -4.41
N HIS A 37 -5.26 -18.51 -5.50
CA HIS A 37 -4.53 -17.77 -6.50
C HIS A 37 -3.96 -16.47 -5.94
N ALA A 38 -4.44 -16.01 -4.78
CA ALA A 38 -3.90 -14.83 -4.14
C ALA A 38 -2.42 -14.98 -3.77
N MET A 39 -1.93 -16.21 -3.66
CA MET A 39 -0.51 -16.44 -3.42
C MET A 39 0.36 -15.90 -4.55
N LEU A 40 -0.20 -15.72 -5.73
CA LEU A 40 0.54 -15.22 -6.88
C LEU A 40 0.55 -13.70 -6.97
N SER A 41 -0.08 -13.02 -6.03
CA SER A 41 -0.09 -11.57 -6.02
C SER A 41 1.30 -11.03 -5.68
N ARG A 42 1.78 -10.09 -6.50
CA ARG A 42 3.04 -9.41 -6.26
C ARG A 42 2.81 -7.95 -5.93
N ALA A 43 1.61 -7.62 -5.44
CA ALA A 43 1.25 -6.25 -5.14
C ALA A 43 2.16 -5.64 -4.08
N VAL A 44 2.39 -4.34 -4.22
CA VAL A 44 3.26 -3.57 -3.36
C VAL A 44 2.47 -2.34 -2.88
N ALA A 45 2.75 -1.89 -1.69
CA ALA A 45 2.21 -0.64 -1.18
C ALA A 45 3.36 0.13 -0.52
N GLY A 46 3.30 1.44 -0.59
CA GLY A 46 4.36 2.24 -0.01
C GLY A 46 4.05 3.72 -0.02
N ILE A 47 5.05 4.49 0.36
CA ILE A 47 4.92 5.93 0.56
C ILE A 47 5.94 6.66 -0.30
N ARG A 48 5.49 7.75 -0.91
CA ARG A 48 6.38 8.71 -1.54
C ARG A 48 6.00 10.09 -1.02
N GLY A 49 6.88 10.72 -0.27
CA GLY A 49 6.56 11.99 0.37
C GLY A 49 5.37 11.81 1.29
N GLN A 50 4.28 12.52 1.01
CA GLN A 50 3.04 12.40 1.77
C GLN A 50 1.97 11.62 1.01
N THR A 51 2.37 10.90 -0.03
CA THR A 51 1.45 10.15 -0.86
C THR A 51 1.54 8.66 -0.55
N LEU A 52 0.40 8.04 -0.35
CA LEU A 52 0.31 6.60 -0.17
C LEU A 52 0.00 5.99 -1.53
N ILE A 53 0.78 4.99 -1.91
CA ILE A 53 0.62 4.32 -3.20
C ILE A 53 0.32 2.85 -2.94
N ILE A 54 -0.76 2.36 -3.52
CA ILE A 54 -1.19 0.99 -3.32
C ILE A 54 -1.45 0.35 -4.67
N ASN A 55 -0.80 -0.78 -4.93
CA ASN A 55 -1.12 -1.58 -6.11
C ASN A 55 -2.41 -2.36 -5.85
N LEU A 56 -3.27 -2.36 -6.83
CA LEU A 56 -4.51 -3.15 -6.76
C LEU A 56 -4.54 -4.12 -7.94
N PRO A 57 -5.29 -5.23 -7.80
CA PRO A 57 -5.46 -6.16 -8.92
C PRO A 57 -6.06 -5.50 -10.14
N GLY A 58 -5.79 -6.07 -11.31
CA GLY A 58 -6.33 -5.53 -12.55
C GLY A 58 -7.81 -5.75 -12.72
N SER A 59 -8.39 -6.79 -12.11
CA SER A 59 -9.82 -7.03 -12.26
C SER A 59 -10.60 -6.09 -11.35
N PRO A 60 -11.75 -5.59 -11.81
CA PRO A 60 -12.55 -4.68 -10.97
C PRO A 60 -12.98 -5.32 -9.66
N LYS A 61 -13.33 -6.60 -9.68
CA LYS A 61 -13.77 -7.28 -8.48
C LYS A 61 -12.62 -7.39 -7.48
N GLY A 62 -11.46 -7.83 -7.95
CA GLY A 62 -10.30 -7.97 -7.09
C GLY A 62 -9.85 -6.63 -6.53
N ALA A 63 -9.85 -5.60 -7.37
CA ALA A 63 -9.45 -4.26 -6.94
C ALA A 63 -10.39 -3.75 -5.84
N THR A 64 -11.69 -3.94 -6.03
CA THR A 64 -12.68 -3.50 -5.05
C THR A 64 -12.52 -4.24 -3.74
N GLU A 65 -12.35 -5.56 -3.79
CA GLU A 65 -12.20 -6.37 -2.59
C GLU A 65 -10.95 -5.98 -1.82
N ASN A 66 -9.85 -5.79 -2.54
CA ASN A 66 -8.59 -5.43 -1.90
C ASN A 66 -8.64 -4.03 -1.29
N LEU A 67 -9.24 -3.09 -2.00
CA LEU A 67 -9.37 -1.74 -1.48
C LEU A 67 -10.23 -1.73 -0.21
N ARG A 68 -11.32 -2.49 -0.20
CA ARG A 68 -12.16 -2.58 0.99
C ARG A 68 -11.41 -3.12 2.18
N THR A 69 -10.49 -4.05 1.95
CA THR A 69 -9.72 -4.63 3.04
C THR A 69 -8.87 -3.57 3.75
N VAL A 70 -8.24 -2.68 3.00
CA VAL A 70 -7.34 -1.70 3.59
C VAL A 70 -8.03 -0.39 3.94
N LEU A 71 -9.24 -0.18 3.42
CA LEU A 71 -9.96 1.06 3.62
C LEU A 71 -10.06 1.52 5.07
N PRO A 72 -10.31 0.63 6.05
CA PRO A 72 -10.40 1.08 7.44
C PRO A 72 -9.14 1.73 7.98
N ALA A 73 -7.97 1.39 7.43
CA ALA A 73 -6.71 1.97 7.89
C ALA A 73 -6.33 3.26 7.17
N LEU A 74 -6.97 3.55 6.03
CA LEU A 74 -6.53 4.66 5.20
C LEU A 74 -6.71 6.04 5.83
N PRO A 75 -7.82 6.34 6.51
CA PRO A 75 -7.93 7.65 7.13
C PRO A 75 -6.80 7.95 8.11
N HIS A 76 -6.43 6.96 8.92
CA HIS A 76 -5.34 7.14 9.87
C HIS A 76 -4.00 7.26 9.14
N ALA A 77 -3.79 6.45 8.11
CA ALA A 77 -2.57 6.54 7.31
C ALA A 77 -2.42 7.92 6.69
N VAL A 78 -3.49 8.43 6.11
CA VAL A 78 -3.46 9.75 5.49
C VAL A 78 -3.19 10.83 6.53
N GLU A 79 -3.78 10.69 7.70
CA GLU A 79 -3.57 11.64 8.78
C GLU A 79 -2.11 11.66 9.21
N LEU A 80 -1.50 10.49 9.36
CA LEU A 80 -0.09 10.42 9.73
C LEU A 80 0.80 11.09 8.67
N LEU A 81 0.49 10.85 7.40
CA LEU A 81 1.28 11.44 6.32
C LEU A 81 1.11 12.96 6.27
N ARG A 82 -0.09 13.45 6.50
CA ARG A 82 -0.35 14.87 6.44
C ARG A 82 0.29 15.62 7.59
N ASN A 83 0.43 14.98 8.72
CA ASN A 83 0.99 15.61 9.92
C ASN A 83 2.51 15.50 9.98
N GLU A 84 3.11 14.73 9.09
CA GLU A 84 4.55 14.59 9.05
C GLU A 84 5.17 15.83 8.41
N PRO A 85 6.09 16.50 9.09
CA PRO A 85 6.80 17.62 8.47
C PRO A 85 7.54 17.13 7.24
N THR A 86 7.39 17.89 6.14
CA THR A 86 8.03 17.49 4.89
C THR A 86 9.42 18.05 4.76
N GLY A 87 9.71 19.14 5.44
CA GLY A 87 11.04 19.71 5.38
C GLY A 87 11.94 19.00 6.37
N GLU A 88 13.15 18.86 5.99
CA GLU A 88 14.11 18.25 6.89
C GLU A 88 14.42 19.16 8.04
N ALA A 89 14.42 20.43 7.76
CA ALA A 89 14.76 21.40 8.79
C ALA A 89 13.58 21.57 9.71
N GLY A 90 13.87 21.55 10.97
CA GLY A 90 12.83 21.82 11.92
C GLY A 90 11.85 20.70 12.14
N HIS A 91 12.19 19.54 11.69
CA HIS A 91 11.33 18.42 11.97
C HIS A 91 11.27 18.19 13.47
N ILE A 92 10.09 18.28 14.02
CA ILE A 92 9.87 18.06 15.43
C ILE A 92 8.78 17.04 15.56
N PRO A 93 9.04 15.94 16.24
CA PRO A 93 7.99 14.97 16.47
C PRO A 93 6.87 15.62 17.26
N THR A 94 5.69 15.62 16.71
CA THR A 94 4.58 16.28 17.34
C THR A 94 3.78 15.39 18.23
N SER A 95 3.88 14.09 18.00
CA SER A 95 3.14 13.17 18.83
C SER A 95 3.75 11.82 18.67
N PRO A 96 3.58 10.98 19.67
CA PRO A 96 3.99 9.61 19.51
C PRO A 96 3.11 9.02 18.46
N THR A 97 3.71 8.37 17.55
CA THR A 97 2.92 7.65 16.61
C THR A 97 2.51 6.38 17.23
N VAL A 98 1.44 5.93 16.81
CA VAL A 98 0.96 4.77 17.36
C VAL A 98 1.27 3.62 17.15
#